data_c253d07c7b1c780425082d4e63fd72a7
#
_entry.id   c253d07c7b1c780425082d4e63fd72a7
#
_cell.length_a   1.000
_cell.length_b   1.000
_cell.length_c   1.000
_cell.angle_alpha   90.00
_cell.angle_beta   90.00
_cell.angle_gamma   90.00
#
_symmetry.space_group_name_H-M   'P 1'
#
loop_
_entity.id
_entity.type
_entity.pdbx_description
1 polymer ?
#
loop_
_entity_poly.entity_id
_entity_poly.type
_entity_poly.pdbx_seq_one_letter_code
_entity_poly.pdbx_strand_id
1 'polypeptide(L)'
;VKTENLPACTPRASRLLACAVAAIAITGCGALKDQYAAAADAQQRASAEANADTKAGAAIDTKATYLRLVEQMQKEGLWFASLAHIDALEQRWGVSPESTRMRADALRQTGQAEAGEQAYKRLIGTPLESAGYRGLGLLAGARGSYAEAAQLLRQAQRLTPTDAALLSDLGYASLRAGQVADARLPLMQALQLRPDSAQAQSNLALYFEVTDQGEQANRLMEANRMSPAARAAVREAAQQLRAGGIAPAATGIPPAPVAVRPLPNTAALAREDAAAAPLMLKASRWSGNGGIRTASQLNPAAADANSNAAAVSLSPNSTSRGTP
;
A
#
# COMPACT_ATOMS: atom_id res chain seq x y z
N VAL A 1 -11.47 8.97 -97.55
CA VAL A 1 -11.32 8.78 -96.19
C VAL A 1 -11.85 10.04 -95.48
N LYS A 2 -12.87 9.97 -94.64
CA LYS A 2 -13.71 11.04 -94.13
C LYS A 2 -13.01 11.87 -93.07
N THR A 3 -13.02 13.18 -93.30
CA THR A 3 -12.73 14.23 -92.28
C THR A 3 -14.07 14.68 -91.69
N GLU A 4 -14.26 14.53 -90.38
CA GLU A 4 -15.41 15.07 -89.68
C GLU A 4 -15.02 16.37 -88.98
N ASN A 5 -15.82 17.41 -89.27
CA ASN A 5 -15.72 18.80 -88.76
C ASN A 5 -16.04 18.89 -87.26
N LEU A 6 -15.16 19.56 -86.47
CA LEU A 6 -15.46 20.07 -85.17
C LEU A 6 -16.12 21.45 -85.24
N PRO A 7 -17.22 21.71 -84.48
CA PRO A 7 -17.83 23.03 -84.47
C PRO A 7 -17.05 24.01 -83.62
N ALA A 8 -17.01 25.25 -84.07
CA ALA A 8 -16.34 26.40 -83.45
C ALA A 8 -16.98 26.72 -82.10
N CYS A 9 -16.17 26.78 -81.06
CA CYS A 9 -16.55 27.20 -79.73
C CYS A 9 -16.76 28.71 -79.66
N THR A 10 -17.97 29.13 -79.31
CA THR A 10 -18.40 30.54 -79.31
C THR A 10 -17.75 31.33 -78.15
N PRO A 11 -17.36 32.59 -78.28
CA PRO A 11 -16.62 33.40 -77.30
C PRO A 11 -17.43 33.89 -76.10
N ARG A 12 -18.66 33.37 -75.89
CA ARG A 12 -19.49 33.73 -74.74
C ARG A 12 -19.29 32.92 -73.51
N ALA A 13 -18.78 31.70 -73.60
CA ALA A 13 -18.52 30.81 -72.48
C ALA A 13 -17.28 31.22 -71.67
N SER A 14 -16.27 31.80 -72.28
CA SER A 14 -15.01 32.19 -71.60
C SER A 14 -15.17 33.43 -70.70
N ARG A 15 -16.15 34.28 -70.90
CA ARG A 15 -16.39 35.47 -70.05
C ARG A 15 -17.13 35.10 -68.75
N LEU A 16 -17.97 34.07 -68.75
CA LEU A 16 -18.64 33.57 -67.54
C LEU A 16 -17.68 32.74 -66.66
N LEU A 17 -16.74 32.05 -67.27
CA LEU A 17 -15.71 31.30 -66.49
C LEU A 17 -14.75 32.26 -65.78
N ALA A 18 -14.37 33.37 -66.35
CA ALA A 18 -13.49 34.36 -65.73
C ALA A 18 -14.15 35.08 -64.57
N CYS A 19 -15.47 35.36 -64.61
CA CYS A 19 -16.19 35.91 -63.48
C CYS A 19 -16.41 34.93 -62.31
N ALA A 20 -16.55 33.63 -62.59
CA ALA A 20 -16.70 32.63 -61.55
C ALA A 20 -15.39 32.42 -60.76
N VAL A 21 -14.22 32.47 -61.47
CA VAL A 21 -12.92 32.36 -60.80
C VAL A 21 -12.58 33.60 -59.95
N ALA A 22 -12.98 34.80 -60.39
CA ALA A 22 -12.80 36.04 -59.62
C ALA A 22 -13.69 36.10 -58.37
N ALA A 23 -14.89 35.52 -58.40
CA ALA A 23 -15.77 35.44 -57.22
C ALA A 23 -15.27 34.48 -56.16
N ILE A 24 -14.58 33.38 -56.51
CA ILE A 24 -13.98 32.42 -55.57
C ILE A 24 -12.76 33.03 -54.87
N ALA A 25 -12.03 33.93 -55.53
CA ALA A 25 -10.85 34.57 -54.92
C ALA A 25 -11.19 35.62 -53.86
N ILE A 26 -12.39 36.20 -53.85
CA ILE A 26 -12.81 37.23 -52.88
C ILE A 26 -13.43 36.62 -51.61
N THR A 27 -14.02 35.44 -51.69
CA THR A 27 -14.56 34.72 -50.52
C THR A 27 -13.51 33.96 -49.72
N GLY A 28 -12.27 33.71 -50.27
CA GLY A 28 -11.19 32.98 -49.60
C GLY A 28 -10.44 33.74 -48.50
N CYS A 29 -10.49 35.09 -48.47
CA CYS A 29 -9.75 35.87 -47.48
C CYS A 29 -10.41 35.92 -46.08
N GLY A 30 -11.70 35.66 -45.96
CA GLY A 30 -12.38 35.57 -44.65
C GLY A 30 -12.11 34.25 -43.94
N ALA A 31 -12.17 33.14 -44.66
CA ALA A 31 -11.98 31.80 -44.11
C ALA A 31 -10.52 31.50 -43.61
N LEU A 32 -9.53 32.18 -44.20
CA LEU A 32 -8.13 32.06 -43.74
C LEU A 32 -7.91 32.76 -42.39
N LYS A 33 -8.58 33.92 -42.14
CA LYS A 33 -8.47 34.59 -40.83
C LYS A 33 -9.06 33.76 -39.71
N ASP A 34 -10.19 33.12 -39.94
CA ASP A 34 -10.82 32.26 -38.94
C ASP A 34 -10.02 30.96 -38.65
N GLN A 35 -9.34 30.43 -39.67
CA GLN A 35 -8.45 29.28 -39.47
C GLN A 35 -7.18 29.65 -38.69
N TYR A 36 -6.60 30.82 -38.92
CA TYR A 36 -5.47 31.31 -38.14
C TYR A 36 -5.86 31.64 -36.71
N ALA A 37 -7.03 32.20 -36.49
CA ALA A 37 -7.56 32.46 -35.14
C ALA A 37 -7.82 31.15 -34.37
N ALA A 38 -8.45 30.17 -35.04
CA ALA A 38 -8.72 28.86 -34.44
C ALA A 38 -7.39 28.07 -34.13
N ALA A 39 -6.39 28.20 -35.01
CA ALA A 39 -5.07 27.60 -34.76
C ALA A 39 -4.34 28.29 -33.59
N ALA A 40 -4.42 29.61 -33.49
CA ALA A 40 -3.85 30.36 -32.38
C ALA A 40 -4.52 30.02 -31.04
N ASP A 41 -5.87 29.91 -31.04
CA ASP A 41 -6.62 29.47 -29.85
C ASP A 41 -6.30 28.02 -29.44
N ALA A 42 -6.14 27.11 -30.41
CA ALA A 42 -5.73 25.74 -30.14
C ALA A 42 -4.30 25.69 -29.57
N GLN A 43 -3.40 26.51 -30.07
CA GLN A 43 -2.03 26.60 -29.55
C GLN A 43 -1.97 27.24 -28.16
N GLN A 44 -2.81 28.23 -27.87
CA GLN A 44 -2.95 28.80 -26.53
C GLN A 44 -3.52 27.77 -25.53
N ARG A 45 -4.52 26.98 -25.94
CA ARG A 45 -5.07 25.91 -25.09
C ARG A 45 -4.02 24.84 -24.83
N ALA A 46 -3.30 24.36 -25.85
CA ALA A 46 -2.22 23.40 -25.69
C ALA A 46 -1.09 23.92 -24.78
N SER A 47 -0.72 25.21 -24.91
CA SER A 47 0.27 25.82 -24.01
C SER A 47 -0.26 26.02 -22.59
N ALA A 48 -1.55 26.29 -22.41
CA ALA A 48 -2.20 26.37 -21.11
C ALA A 48 -2.29 24.99 -20.42
N GLU A 49 -2.59 23.95 -21.18
CA GLU A 49 -2.58 22.56 -20.71
C GLU A 49 -1.16 22.11 -20.34
N ALA A 50 -0.16 22.38 -21.19
CA ALA A 50 1.23 22.08 -20.88
C ALA A 50 1.75 22.85 -19.64
N ASN A 51 1.31 24.08 -19.44
CA ASN A 51 1.63 24.86 -18.24
C ASN A 51 0.85 24.37 -17.00
N ALA A 52 -0.35 23.83 -17.16
CA ALA A 52 -1.11 23.20 -16.10
C ALA A 52 -0.46 21.88 -15.67
N ASP A 53 0.01 21.05 -16.61
CA ASP A 53 0.76 19.83 -16.34
C ASP A 53 2.11 20.13 -15.69
N THR A 54 2.79 21.20 -16.11
CA THR A 54 4.02 21.67 -15.47
C THR A 54 3.77 22.17 -14.04
N LYS A 55 2.63 22.86 -13.79
CA LYS A 55 2.20 23.28 -12.45
C LYS A 55 1.78 22.08 -11.59
N ALA A 56 1.12 21.07 -12.16
CA ALA A 56 0.82 19.82 -11.46
C ALA A 56 2.12 19.06 -11.13
N GLY A 57 3.08 19.02 -12.04
CA GLY A 57 4.42 18.49 -11.78
C GLY A 57 5.17 19.27 -10.71
N ALA A 58 5.07 20.59 -10.69
CA ALA A 58 5.67 21.44 -9.64
C ALA A 58 5.00 21.26 -8.26
N ALA A 59 3.71 20.87 -8.21
CA ALA A 59 3.03 20.57 -6.94
C ALA A 59 3.54 19.28 -6.28
N ILE A 60 4.14 18.37 -7.05
CA ILE A 60 4.80 17.14 -6.54
C ILE A 60 6.18 17.44 -5.94
N ASP A 61 6.69 18.63 -6.13
CA ASP A 61 8.08 19.02 -5.83
C ASP A 61 8.30 19.44 -4.37
N THR A 62 7.33 19.27 -3.50
CA THR A 62 7.51 19.49 -2.07
C THR A 62 7.79 18.19 -1.33
N LYS A 63 8.72 18.22 -0.35
CA LYS A 63 9.00 17.08 0.55
C LYS A 63 7.71 16.47 1.11
N ALA A 64 6.77 17.31 1.55
CA ALA A 64 5.51 16.86 2.14
C ALA A 64 4.62 16.11 1.13
N THR A 65 4.58 16.54 -0.12
CA THR A 65 3.83 15.85 -1.17
C THR A 65 4.47 14.51 -1.54
N TYR A 66 5.79 14.47 -1.57
CA TYR A 66 6.52 13.24 -1.86
C TYR A 66 6.37 12.21 -0.73
N LEU A 67 6.41 12.64 0.55
CA LEU A 67 6.11 11.80 1.71
C LEU A 67 4.69 11.19 1.62
N ARG A 68 3.69 12.00 1.24
CA ARG A 68 2.31 11.50 1.03
C ARG A 68 2.22 10.48 -0.10
N LEU A 69 2.97 10.67 -1.19
CA LEU A 69 3.04 9.70 -2.28
C LEU A 69 3.60 8.36 -1.78
N VAL A 70 4.71 8.39 -1.04
CA VAL A 70 5.30 7.17 -0.45
C VAL A 70 4.33 6.50 0.53
N GLU A 71 3.67 7.28 1.36
CA GLU A 71 2.65 6.76 2.29
C GLU A 71 1.49 6.08 1.55
N GLN A 72 1.02 6.68 0.46
CA GLN A 72 -0.03 6.08 -0.37
C GLN A 72 0.44 4.75 -1.00
N MET A 73 1.67 4.69 -1.51
CA MET A 73 2.24 3.43 -2.01
C MET A 73 2.27 2.35 -0.92
N GLN A 74 2.61 2.70 0.31
CA GLN A 74 2.61 1.77 1.43
C GLN A 74 1.20 1.31 1.80
N LYS A 75 0.21 2.21 1.76
CA LYS A 75 -1.22 1.85 1.95
C LYS A 75 -1.72 0.86 0.89
N GLU A 76 -1.21 0.96 -0.32
CA GLU A 76 -1.51 0.04 -1.43
C GLU A 76 -0.67 -1.25 -1.41
N GLY A 77 0.24 -1.38 -0.45
CA GLY A 77 1.12 -2.55 -0.32
C GLY A 77 2.29 -2.58 -1.29
N LEU A 78 2.60 -1.46 -1.95
CA LEU A 78 3.69 -1.32 -2.92
C LEU A 78 5.04 -1.10 -2.20
N TRP A 79 5.41 -2.01 -1.31
CA TRP A 79 6.53 -1.86 -0.39
C TRP A 79 7.88 -1.72 -1.08
N PHE A 80 8.17 -2.52 -2.10
CA PHE A 80 9.43 -2.42 -2.86
C PHE A 80 9.54 -1.11 -3.63
N ALA A 81 8.45 -0.68 -4.28
CA ALA A 81 8.41 0.61 -4.97
C ALA A 81 8.61 1.75 -3.96
N SER A 82 7.98 1.67 -2.78
CA SER A 82 8.14 2.68 -1.74
C SER A 82 9.59 2.83 -1.28
N LEU A 83 10.38 1.74 -1.19
CA LEU A 83 11.81 1.82 -0.87
C LEU A 83 12.59 2.65 -1.89
N ALA A 84 12.38 2.41 -3.18
CA ALA A 84 13.06 3.18 -4.24
C ALA A 84 12.68 4.67 -4.20
N HIS A 85 11.40 4.98 -3.92
CA HIS A 85 10.94 6.35 -3.76
C HIS A 85 11.47 7.00 -2.48
N ILE A 86 11.65 6.25 -1.39
CA ILE A 86 12.29 6.76 -0.17
C ILE A 86 13.76 7.09 -0.44
N ASP A 87 14.48 6.29 -1.23
CA ASP A 87 15.85 6.59 -1.63
C ASP A 87 15.93 7.93 -2.38
N ALA A 88 15.06 8.14 -3.38
CA ALA A 88 14.98 9.40 -4.11
C ALA A 88 14.59 10.59 -3.21
N LEU A 89 13.67 10.39 -2.28
CA LEU A 89 13.27 11.41 -1.29
C LEU A 89 14.45 11.82 -0.41
N GLU A 90 15.19 10.84 0.12
CA GLU A 90 16.31 11.09 1.02
C GLU A 90 17.52 11.70 0.30
N GLN A 91 17.76 11.34 -0.95
CA GLN A 91 18.78 11.98 -1.79
C GLN A 91 18.48 13.47 -2.02
N ARG A 92 17.19 13.81 -2.19
CA ARG A 92 16.80 15.18 -2.51
C ARG A 92 16.63 16.09 -1.28
N TRP A 93 16.07 15.57 -0.20
CA TRP A 93 15.70 16.37 0.98
C TRP A 93 16.38 15.93 2.28
N GLY A 94 17.27 14.96 2.20
CA GLY A 94 17.94 14.38 3.37
C GLY A 94 17.04 13.43 4.15
N VAL A 95 17.66 12.66 5.03
CA VAL A 95 17.00 11.71 5.92
C VAL A 95 16.21 12.48 7.00
N SER A 96 15.00 12.01 7.28
CA SER A 96 14.15 12.56 8.33
C SER A 96 13.51 11.43 9.15
N PRO A 97 12.98 11.69 10.36
CA PRO A 97 12.27 10.69 11.13
C PRO A 97 11.11 10.06 10.35
N GLU A 98 10.38 10.86 9.56
CA GLU A 98 9.26 10.39 8.74
C GLU A 98 9.73 9.40 7.63
N SER A 99 10.80 9.78 6.88
CA SER A 99 11.34 8.88 5.86
C SER A 99 11.94 7.62 6.48
N THR A 100 12.60 7.75 7.63
CA THR A 100 13.17 6.62 8.39
C THR A 100 12.06 5.65 8.83
N ARG A 101 10.93 6.15 9.35
CA ARG A 101 9.78 5.32 9.69
C ARG A 101 9.23 4.58 8.48
N MET A 102 8.98 5.31 7.38
CA MET A 102 8.49 4.68 6.15
C MET A 102 9.45 3.62 5.61
N ARG A 103 10.75 3.87 5.66
CA ARG A 103 11.79 2.89 5.30
C ARG A 103 11.73 1.67 6.20
N ALA A 104 11.64 1.85 7.51
CA ALA A 104 11.57 0.76 8.47
C ALA A 104 10.33 -0.12 8.25
N ASP A 105 9.16 0.52 8.01
CA ASP A 105 7.92 -0.18 7.70
C ASP A 105 8.03 -1.00 6.41
N ALA A 106 8.60 -0.42 5.35
CA ALA A 106 8.80 -1.10 4.08
C ALA A 106 9.80 -2.27 4.17
N LEU A 107 10.92 -2.08 4.88
CA LEU A 107 11.91 -3.13 5.13
C LEU A 107 11.29 -4.31 5.90
N ARG A 108 10.51 -4.02 6.94
CA ARG A 108 9.79 -5.05 7.69
C ARG A 108 8.81 -5.82 6.79
N GLN A 109 8.06 -5.12 5.95
CA GLN A 109 7.05 -5.72 5.07
C GLN A 109 7.66 -6.54 3.93
N THR A 110 8.86 -6.18 3.49
CA THR A 110 9.62 -6.91 2.45
C THR A 110 10.49 -8.04 3.01
N GLY A 111 10.41 -8.31 4.33
CA GLY A 111 11.13 -9.39 4.97
C GLY A 111 12.59 -9.07 5.31
N GLN A 112 13.02 -7.83 5.19
CA GLN A 112 14.37 -7.35 5.52
C GLN A 112 14.44 -6.98 7.01
N ALA A 113 14.27 -7.97 7.89
CA ALA A 113 14.03 -7.77 9.32
C ALA A 113 15.18 -7.02 10.01
N GLU A 114 16.44 -7.38 9.72
CA GLU A 114 17.63 -6.78 10.35
C GLU A 114 17.78 -5.31 9.96
N ALA A 115 17.61 -4.99 8.68
CA ALA A 115 17.66 -3.61 8.19
C ALA A 115 16.49 -2.79 8.75
N GLY A 116 15.31 -3.38 8.84
CA GLY A 116 14.13 -2.80 9.46
C GLY A 116 14.36 -2.49 10.94
N GLU A 117 14.96 -3.42 11.68
CA GLU A 117 15.29 -3.24 13.10
C GLU A 117 16.26 -2.06 13.30
N GLN A 118 17.29 -1.94 12.49
CA GLN A 118 18.22 -0.81 12.55
C GLN A 118 17.52 0.51 12.23
N ALA A 119 16.61 0.52 11.26
CA ALA A 119 15.85 1.71 10.92
C ALA A 119 14.88 2.12 12.05
N TYR A 120 14.18 1.18 12.69
CA TYR A 120 13.33 1.48 13.86
C TYR A 120 14.14 1.99 15.06
N LYS A 121 15.34 1.43 15.32
CA LYS A 121 16.23 1.91 16.39
C LYS A 121 16.62 3.37 16.20
N ARG A 122 16.79 3.84 14.97
CA ARG A 122 17.09 5.26 14.69
C ARG A 122 15.95 6.22 15.03
N LEU A 123 14.73 5.71 15.24
CA LEU A 123 13.59 6.54 15.65
C LEU A 123 13.58 6.81 17.16
N ILE A 124 14.33 6.04 17.96
CA ILE A 124 14.42 6.22 19.41
C ILE A 124 15.08 7.57 19.69
N GLY A 125 14.48 8.37 20.57
CA GLY A 125 14.89 9.73 20.84
C GLY A 125 14.44 10.78 19.82
N THR A 126 13.62 10.40 18.83
CA THR A 126 12.99 11.32 17.87
C THR A 126 11.50 11.52 18.22
N PRO A 127 10.80 12.49 17.60
CA PRO A 127 9.36 12.63 17.78
C PRO A 127 8.55 11.37 17.37
N LEU A 128 9.15 10.44 16.62
CA LEU A 128 8.56 9.18 16.20
C LEU A 128 9.04 7.96 17.01
N GLU A 129 9.50 8.19 18.23
CA GLU A 129 10.00 7.14 19.13
C GLU A 129 8.96 6.04 19.38
N SER A 130 7.69 6.40 19.55
CA SER A 130 6.59 5.43 19.69
C SER A 130 6.51 4.48 18.50
N ALA A 131 6.61 4.99 17.28
CA ALA A 131 6.64 4.17 16.07
C ALA A 131 7.87 3.25 16.01
N GLY A 132 9.02 3.73 16.51
CA GLY A 132 10.23 2.93 16.68
C GLY A 132 10.01 1.73 17.59
N TYR A 133 9.53 1.95 18.81
CA TYR A 133 9.23 0.86 19.74
C TYR A 133 8.14 -0.08 19.22
N ARG A 134 7.09 0.45 18.58
CA ARG A 134 6.05 -0.38 17.97
C ARG A 134 6.64 -1.27 16.88
N GLY A 135 7.45 -0.72 15.96
CA GLY A 135 8.08 -1.49 14.88
C GLY A 135 9.03 -2.58 15.41
N LEU A 136 9.84 -2.28 16.42
CA LEU A 136 10.67 -3.26 17.09
C LEU A 136 9.84 -4.37 17.74
N GLY A 137 8.72 -4.02 18.40
CA GLY A 137 7.77 -4.98 18.95
C GLY A 137 7.15 -5.88 17.90
N LEU A 138 6.78 -5.33 16.74
CA LEU A 138 6.26 -6.11 15.61
C LEU A 138 7.32 -7.09 15.07
N LEU A 139 8.59 -6.69 14.96
CA LEU A 139 9.68 -7.56 14.56
C LEU A 139 9.95 -8.66 15.59
N ALA A 140 9.95 -8.34 16.89
CA ALA A 140 10.09 -9.33 17.95
C ALA A 140 8.95 -10.36 17.91
N GLY A 141 7.70 -9.89 17.73
CA GLY A 141 6.55 -10.77 17.55
C GLY A 141 6.67 -11.67 16.31
N ALA A 142 7.24 -11.15 15.20
CA ALA A 142 7.49 -11.91 14.00
C ALA A 142 8.49 -13.06 14.21
N ARG A 143 9.45 -12.87 15.10
CA ARG A 143 10.40 -13.90 15.52
C ARG A 143 9.84 -14.88 16.55
N GLY A 144 8.60 -14.67 17.03
CA GLY A 144 8.00 -15.47 18.09
C GLY A 144 8.40 -15.02 19.51
N SER A 145 9.20 -13.97 19.67
CA SER A 145 9.64 -13.41 20.96
C SER A 145 8.54 -12.53 21.57
N TYR A 146 7.38 -13.12 21.89
CA TYR A 146 6.18 -12.35 22.28
C TYR A 146 6.34 -11.61 23.60
N ALA A 147 7.14 -12.14 24.54
CA ALA A 147 7.44 -11.44 25.79
C ALA A 147 8.21 -10.14 25.54
N GLU A 148 9.23 -10.19 24.68
CA GLU A 148 9.98 -9.02 24.22
C GLU A 148 9.07 -8.06 23.45
N ALA A 149 8.24 -8.58 22.53
CA ALA A 149 7.27 -7.79 21.78
C ALA A 149 6.34 -7.00 22.72
N ALA A 150 5.77 -7.67 23.74
CA ALA A 150 4.91 -7.02 24.71
C ALA A 150 5.64 -5.93 25.51
N GLN A 151 6.91 -6.11 25.86
CA GLN A 151 7.70 -5.09 26.55
C GLN A 151 7.94 -3.85 25.66
N LEU A 152 8.34 -4.05 24.41
CA LEU A 152 8.55 -2.96 23.45
C LEU A 152 7.26 -2.20 23.14
N LEU A 153 6.14 -2.93 22.97
CA LEU A 153 4.83 -2.32 22.74
C LEU A 153 4.33 -1.55 23.96
N ARG A 154 4.65 -1.97 25.21
CA ARG A 154 4.37 -1.16 26.41
C ARG A 154 5.20 0.13 26.44
N GLN A 155 6.44 0.13 25.91
CA GLN A 155 7.20 1.37 25.76
C GLN A 155 6.48 2.33 24.81
N ALA A 156 6.06 1.82 23.65
CA ALA A 156 5.30 2.60 22.68
C ALA A 156 3.97 3.13 23.27
N GLN A 157 3.24 2.31 24.03
CA GLN A 157 1.97 2.70 24.68
C GLN A 157 2.14 3.86 25.65
N ARG A 158 3.25 3.93 26.37
CA ARG A 158 3.51 5.07 27.28
C ARG A 158 3.62 6.41 26.54
N LEU A 159 4.10 6.37 25.30
CA LEU A 159 4.26 7.55 24.44
C LEU A 159 2.96 7.89 23.67
N THR A 160 2.21 6.86 23.27
CA THR A 160 0.95 7.03 22.50
C THR A 160 -0.15 6.11 23.07
N PRO A 161 -0.75 6.48 24.22
CA PRO A 161 -1.69 5.60 24.93
C PRO A 161 -3.04 5.39 24.24
N THR A 162 -3.38 6.20 23.23
CA THR A 162 -4.66 6.16 22.51
C THR A 162 -4.54 5.62 21.08
N ASP A 163 -3.42 5.01 20.71
CA ASP A 163 -3.26 4.34 19.42
C ASP A 163 -3.92 2.96 19.47
N ALA A 164 -5.08 2.83 18.82
CA ALA A 164 -5.87 1.60 18.80
C ALA A 164 -5.12 0.42 18.18
N ALA A 165 -4.33 0.65 17.15
CA ALA A 165 -3.57 -0.40 16.48
C ALA A 165 -2.43 -0.91 17.37
N LEU A 166 -1.70 0.00 18.03
CA LEU A 166 -0.70 -0.32 19.03
C LEU A 166 -1.29 -1.11 20.21
N LEU A 167 -2.44 -0.69 20.73
CA LEU A 167 -3.12 -1.39 21.83
C LEU A 167 -3.55 -2.80 21.43
N SER A 168 -4.04 -2.98 20.21
CA SER A 168 -4.39 -4.29 19.66
C SER A 168 -3.16 -5.18 19.52
N ASP A 169 -2.02 -4.64 19.04
CA ASP A 169 -0.76 -5.35 18.92
C ASP A 169 -0.22 -5.76 20.31
N LEU A 170 -0.27 -4.85 21.29
CA LEU A 170 0.14 -5.12 22.67
C LEU A 170 -0.70 -6.23 23.32
N GLY A 171 -2.01 -6.16 23.18
CA GLY A 171 -2.90 -7.17 23.74
C GLY A 171 -2.64 -8.55 23.11
N TYR A 172 -2.47 -8.61 21.80
CA TYR A 172 -2.11 -9.84 21.09
C TYR A 172 -0.74 -10.40 21.53
N ALA A 173 0.29 -9.55 21.60
CA ALA A 173 1.61 -9.96 22.06
C ALA A 173 1.59 -10.47 23.51
N SER A 174 0.87 -9.79 24.39
CA SER A 174 0.69 -10.22 25.79
C SER A 174 -0.02 -11.56 25.87
N LEU A 175 -1.07 -11.77 25.08
CA LEU A 175 -1.79 -13.05 25.02
C LEU A 175 -0.86 -14.19 24.54
N ARG A 176 -0.09 -13.95 23.47
CA ARG A 176 0.88 -14.91 22.93
C ARG A 176 2.05 -15.18 23.86
N ALA A 177 2.39 -14.23 24.73
CA ALA A 177 3.40 -14.38 25.79
C ALA A 177 2.89 -15.12 27.02
N GLY A 178 1.63 -15.56 27.06
CA GLY A 178 0.99 -16.16 28.23
C GLY A 178 0.58 -15.15 29.33
N GLN A 179 0.75 -13.85 29.07
CA GLN A 179 0.37 -12.75 29.97
C GLN A 179 -1.11 -12.41 29.79
N VAL A 180 -1.99 -13.39 30.02
CA VAL A 180 -3.43 -13.31 29.68
C VAL A 180 -4.13 -12.15 30.41
N ALA A 181 -3.79 -11.90 31.68
CA ALA A 181 -4.36 -10.81 32.46
C ALA A 181 -4.01 -9.43 31.85
N ASP A 182 -2.78 -9.27 31.37
CA ASP A 182 -2.29 -8.00 30.79
C ASP A 182 -2.88 -7.75 29.39
N ALA A 183 -3.36 -8.78 28.69
CA ALA A 183 -3.94 -8.65 27.37
C ALA A 183 -5.31 -7.99 27.35
N ARG A 184 -6.11 -8.16 28.43
CA ARG A 184 -7.53 -7.78 28.46
C ARG A 184 -7.75 -6.29 28.21
N LEU A 185 -7.09 -5.45 29.01
CA LEU A 185 -7.33 -4.01 28.98
C LEU A 185 -6.93 -3.38 27.64
N PRO A 186 -5.73 -3.62 27.09
CA PRO A 186 -5.35 -3.11 25.77
C PRO A 186 -6.32 -3.53 24.66
N LEU A 187 -6.76 -4.79 24.63
CA LEU A 187 -7.69 -5.28 23.60
C LEU A 187 -9.06 -4.62 23.68
N MET A 188 -9.59 -4.41 24.89
CA MET A 188 -10.86 -3.70 25.09
C MET A 188 -10.74 -2.23 24.68
N GLN A 189 -9.66 -1.56 25.04
CA GLN A 189 -9.39 -0.17 24.66
C GLN A 189 -9.22 -0.03 23.14
N ALA A 190 -8.51 -0.96 22.49
CA ALA A 190 -8.35 -0.97 21.05
C ALA A 190 -9.70 -1.02 20.33
N LEU A 191 -10.59 -1.92 20.76
CA LEU A 191 -11.93 -2.02 20.18
C LEU A 191 -12.80 -0.80 20.49
N GLN A 192 -12.66 -0.21 21.70
CA GLN A 192 -13.39 1.00 22.08
C GLN A 192 -12.97 2.20 21.22
N LEU A 193 -11.67 2.35 20.95
CA LEU A 193 -11.13 3.42 20.11
C LEU A 193 -11.45 3.22 18.64
N ARG A 194 -11.47 1.96 18.16
CA ARG A 194 -11.78 1.58 16.79
C ARG A 194 -12.71 0.38 16.73
N PRO A 195 -14.02 0.60 16.85
CA PRO A 195 -14.99 -0.49 16.83
C PRO A 195 -15.06 -1.24 15.48
N ASP A 196 -14.70 -0.60 14.40
CA ASP A 196 -14.68 -1.13 13.03
C ASP A 196 -13.38 -1.89 12.66
N SER A 197 -12.38 -1.88 13.53
CA SER A 197 -11.12 -2.59 13.29
C SER A 197 -11.32 -4.10 13.36
N ALA A 198 -11.25 -4.77 12.19
CA ALA A 198 -11.32 -6.23 12.10
C ALA A 198 -10.24 -6.93 12.94
N GLN A 199 -9.06 -6.30 13.08
CA GLN A 199 -7.98 -6.79 13.92
C GLN A 199 -8.34 -6.73 15.41
N ALA A 200 -8.81 -5.57 15.90
CA ALA A 200 -9.19 -5.40 17.30
C ALA A 200 -10.32 -6.36 17.66
N GLN A 201 -11.31 -6.53 16.78
CA GLN A 201 -12.39 -7.49 16.93
C GLN A 201 -11.86 -8.93 17.02
N SER A 202 -10.97 -9.34 16.11
CA SER A 202 -10.41 -10.69 16.06
C SER A 202 -9.52 -10.97 17.28
N ASN A 203 -8.70 -10.01 17.70
CA ASN A 203 -7.80 -10.18 18.83
C ASN A 203 -8.58 -10.24 20.15
N LEU A 204 -9.66 -9.44 20.32
CA LEU A 204 -10.50 -9.54 21.49
C LEU A 204 -11.36 -10.82 21.50
N ALA A 205 -11.85 -11.27 20.35
CA ALA A 205 -12.55 -12.56 20.24
C ALA A 205 -11.58 -13.72 20.59
N LEU A 206 -10.33 -13.66 20.15
CA LEU A 206 -9.30 -14.63 20.52
C LEU A 206 -9.07 -14.65 22.05
N TYR A 207 -8.97 -13.48 22.68
CA TYR A 207 -8.86 -13.38 24.13
C TYR A 207 -10.02 -14.08 24.82
N PHE A 208 -11.26 -13.82 24.40
CA PHE A 208 -12.44 -14.47 24.98
C PHE A 208 -12.43 -15.99 24.78
N GLU A 209 -12.05 -16.47 23.60
CA GLU A 209 -11.91 -17.92 23.37
C GLU A 209 -10.84 -18.53 24.27
N VAL A 210 -9.66 -17.93 24.40
CA VAL A 210 -8.56 -18.45 25.24
C VAL A 210 -8.93 -18.47 26.73
N THR A 211 -9.80 -17.55 27.17
CA THR A 211 -10.23 -17.43 28.57
C THR A 211 -11.54 -18.16 28.88
N ASP A 212 -11.96 -19.10 28.04
CA ASP A 212 -13.19 -19.90 28.17
C ASP A 212 -14.48 -19.06 28.20
N GLN A 213 -14.45 -17.86 27.62
CA GLN A 213 -15.58 -16.96 27.49
C GLN A 213 -16.21 -17.07 26.08
N GLY A 214 -16.43 -18.29 25.59
CA GLY A 214 -16.88 -18.58 24.21
C GLY A 214 -18.19 -17.90 23.83
N GLU A 215 -19.14 -17.73 24.76
CA GLU A 215 -20.37 -16.98 24.51
C GLU A 215 -20.10 -15.49 24.20
N GLN A 216 -19.13 -14.87 24.89
CA GLN A 216 -18.76 -13.49 24.64
C GLN A 216 -18.04 -13.35 23.31
N ALA A 217 -17.16 -14.31 22.97
CA ALA A 217 -16.53 -14.39 21.67
C ALA A 217 -17.55 -14.49 20.55
N ASN A 218 -18.55 -15.38 20.69
CA ASN A 218 -19.60 -15.54 19.68
C ASN A 218 -20.44 -14.27 19.53
N ARG A 219 -20.89 -13.66 20.63
CA ARG A 219 -21.63 -12.39 20.58
C ARG A 219 -20.85 -11.28 19.90
N LEU A 220 -19.55 -11.16 20.19
CA LEU A 220 -18.68 -10.18 19.55
C LEU A 220 -18.56 -10.44 18.05
N MET A 221 -18.30 -11.69 17.67
CA MET A 221 -18.14 -12.08 16.26
C MET A 221 -19.44 -11.93 15.44
N GLU A 222 -20.60 -12.13 16.08
CA GLU A 222 -21.92 -11.94 15.46
C GLU A 222 -22.27 -10.46 15.30
N ALA A 223 -22.11 -9.68 16.38
CA ALA A 223 -22.36 -8.24 16.37
C ALA A 223 -21.56 -7.51 15.28
N ASN A 224 -20.32 -7.94 15.04
CA ASN A 224 -19.44 -7.38 14.03
C ASN A 224 -19.51 -8.09 12.67
N ARG A 225 -20.44 -9.02 12.48
CA ARG A 225 -20.67 -9.76 11.23
C ARG A 225 -19.39 -10.39 10.67
N MET A 226 -18.54 -10.92 11.55
CA MET A 226 -17.29 -11.56 11.13
C MET A 226 -17.59 -12.75 10.22
N SER A 227 -16.80 -12.88 9.15
CA SER A 227 -16.96 -13.97 8.18
C SER A 227 -16.74 -15.34 8.84
N PRO A 228 -17.38 -16.41 8.33
CA PRO A 228 -17.15 -17.77 8.83
C PRO A 228 -15.67 -18.15 8.87
N ALA A 229 -14.89 -17.76 7.86
CA ALA A 229 -13.45 -18.01 7.82
C ALA A 229 -12.69 -17.28 8.94
N ALA A 230 -13.03 -16.02 9.24
CA ALA A 230 -12.44 -15.27 10.34
C ALA A 230 -12.78 -15.89 11.71
N ARG A 231 -14.03 -16.33 11.89
CA ARG A 231 -14.45 -17.02 13.14
C ARG A 231 -13.71 -18.35 13.30
N ALA A 232 -13.55 -19.13 12.23
CA ALA A 232 -12.79 -20.37 12.26
C ALA A 232 -11.31 -20.12 12.61
N ALA A 233 -10.68 -19.10 12.01
CA ALA A 233 -9.29 -18.73 12.31
C ALA A 233 -9.10 -18.31 13.79
N VAL A 234 -10.05 -17.58 14.37
CA VAL A 234 -10.02 -17.21 15.80
C VAL A 234 -10.04 -18.46 16.68
N ARG A 235 -10.97 -19.40 16.40
CA ARG A 235 -11.07 -20.65 17.20
C ARG A 235 -9.85 -21.54 17.05
N GLU A 236 -9.32 -21.67 15.84
CA GLU A 236 -8.09 -22.43 15.58
C GLU A 236 -6.91 -21.82 16.35
N ALA A 237 -6.73 -20.50 16.28
CA ALA A 237 -5.68 -19.81 17.01
C ALA A 237 -5.83 -19.99 18.55
N ALA A 238 -7.06 -19.96 19.08
CA ALA A 238 -7.31 -20.23 20.49
C ALA A 238 -6.92 -21.65 20.89
N GLN A 239 -7.25 -22.64 20.06
CA GLN A 239 -6.83 -24.03 20.29
C GLN A 239 -5.31 -24.19 20.30
N GLN A 240 -4.62 -23.55 19.35
CA GLN A 240 -3.16 -23.56 19.28
C GLN A 240 -2.53 -22.94 20.54
N LEU A 241 -3.07 -21.83 21.04
CA LEU A 241 -2.59 -21.15 22.24
C LEU A 241 -2.79 -22.02 23.49
N ARG A 242 -3.94 -22.66 23.64
CA ARG A 242 -4.22 -23.59 24.74
C ARG A 242 -3.32 -24.82 24.67
N ALA A 243 -3.10 -25.41 23.50
CA ALA A 243 -2.20 -26.52 23.29
C ALA A 243 -0.74 -26.16 23.62
N GLY A 244 -0.35 -24.88 23.42
CA GLY A 244 0.93 -24.33 23.81
C GLY A 244 1.10 -24.01 25.29
N GLY A 245 0.13 -24.39 26.14
CA GLY A 245 0.21 -24.24 27.60
C GLY A 245 -0.26 -22.88 28.15
N ILE A 246 -0.92 -22.07 27.35
CA ILE A 246 -1.56 -20.84 27.85
C ILE A 246 -2.85 -21.25 28.55
N ALA A 247 -2.80 -21.30 29.89
CA ALA A 247 -3.95 -21.61 30.73
C ALA A 247 -4.89 -20.39 30.81
N PRO A 248 -6.22 -20.60 30.91
CA PRO A 248 -7.15 -19.54 31.24
C PRO A 248 -6.77 -18.90 32.56
N ALA A 249 -6.56 -17.58 32.57
CA ALA A 249 -6.37 -16.87 33.83
C ALA A 249 -7.62 -17.06 34.67
N ALA A 250 -7.48 -17.54 35.91
CA ALA A 250 -8.58 -17.64 36.89
C ALA A 250 -9.06 -16.20 37.15
N THR A 251 -10.01 -15.73 36.37
CA THR A 251 -10.61 -14.39 36.49
C THR A 251 -11.68 -14.45 37.59
N GLY A 252 -11.28 -14.13 38.83
CA GLY A 252 -12.21 -13.91 39.94
C GLY A 252 -13.05 -12.62 39.79
N ILE A 253 -13.14 -12.03 38.62
CA ILE A 253 -13.97 -10.86 38.39
C ILE A 253 -15.04 -11.23 37.35
N PRO A 254 -16.34 -11.19 37.73
CA PRO A 254 -17.40 -11.44 36.77
C PRO A 254 -17.32 -10.42 35.63
N PRO A 255 -17.50 -10.84 34.35
CA PRO A 255 -17.43 -9.95 33.23
C PRO A 255 -18.54 -8.90 33.34
N ALA A 256 -18.12 -7.63 33.42
CA ALA A 256 -19.08 -6.54 33.21
C ALA A 256 -19.62 -6.65 31.77
N PRO A 257 -20.93 -6.51 31.54
CA PRO A 257 -21.50 -6.58 30.22
C PRO A 257 -20.89 -5.45 29.35
N VAL A 258 -20.13 -5.83 28.32
CA VAL A 258 -19.64 -4.87 27.32
C VAL A 258 -20.86 -4.47 26.50
N ALA A 259 -21.42 -3.30 26.78
CA ALA A 259 -22.47 -2.71 25.95
C ALA A 259 -21.86 -2.32 24.60
N VAL A 260 -21.98 -3.19 23.65
CA VAL A 260 -21.66 -2.89 22.25
C VAL A 260 -22.77 -2.00 21.71
N ARG A 261 -22.56 -0.70 21.73
CA ARG A 261 -23.48 0.27 21.15
C ARG A 261 -23.25 0.27 19.63
N PRO A 262 -24.27 -0.02 18.79
CA PRO A 262 -24.12 0.09 17.35
C PRO A 262 -23.90 1.55 16.99
N LEU A 263 -22.77 1.86 16.36
CA LEU A 263 -22.49 3.18 15.80
C LEU A 263 -23.06 3.27 14.38
N PRO A 264 -23.53 4.48 13.97
CA PRO A 264 -24.00 4.69 12.61
C PRO A 264 -22.86 4.51 11.61
N ASN A 265 -23.24 3.93 10.47
CA ASN A 265 -22.42 3.58 9.33
C ASN A 265 -21.58 4.78 8.82
N THR A 266 -20.29 4.82 9.11
CA THR A 266 -19.34 5.76 8.53
C THR A 266 -18.30 5.00 7.73
N ALA A 267 -18.66 4.68 6.47
CA ALA A 267 -17.78 4.03 5.49
C ALA A 267 -16.60 4.92 5.01
N ALA A 268 -16.40 6.09 5.61
CA ALA A 268 -15.48 7.11 5.12
C ALA A 268 -14.13 7.17 5.85
N LEU A 269 -13.94 6.53 7.02
CA LEU A 269 -12.72 6.68 7.84
C LEU A 269 -11.79 5.47 7.83
N ALA A 270 -12.11 4.40 7.09
CA ALA A 270 -11.37 3.13 7.13
C ALA A 270 -10.03 3.12 6.37
N ARG A 271 -9.48 4.26 5.95
CA ARG A 271 -8.30 4.31 5.07
C ARG A 271 -6.98 4.73 5.70
N GLU A 272 -6.93 5.12 6.96
CA GLU A 272 -5.71 5.72 7.53
C GLU A 272 -4.70 4.75 8.17
N ASP A 273 -5.04 3.48 8.40
CA ASP A 273 -4.17 2.55 9.16
C ASP A 273 -3.36 1.54 8.34
N ALA A 274 -3.27 1.70 7.03
CA ALA A 274 -2.55 0.72 6.20
C ALA A 274 -1.01 0.75 6.33
N ALA A 275 -0.44 1.71 7.05
CA ALA A 275 1.02 1.94 7.09
C ALA A 275 1.81 0.93 7.94
N ALA A 276 1.18 0.26 8.92
CA ALA A 276 1.83 -0.81 9.67
C ALA A 276 0.95 -2.05 9.60
N ALA A 277 1.39 -3.11 8.93
CA ALA A 277 0.67 -4.38 9.00
C ALA A 277 0.65 -4.84 10.46
N PRO A 278 -0.54 -4.94 11.04
CA PRO A 278 -0.70 -5.28 12.44
C PRO A 278 -0.31 -6.73 12.73
N LEU A 279 -0.11 -7.08 14.00
CA LEU A 279 -0.02 -8.46 14.46
C LEU A 279 -1.39 -9.13 14.22
N MET A 280 -1.57 -9.65 13.00
CA MET A 280 -2.82 -10.29 12.57
C MET A 280 -2.77 -11.79 12.78
N LEU A 281 -3.92 -12.37 13.10
CA LEU A 281 -4.20 -13.79 12.98
C LEU A 281 -4.14 -14.25 11.50
N LYS A 282 -2.96 -14.20 10.90
CA LYS A 282 -2.67 -14.91 9.64
C LYS A 282 -1.85 -16.12 10.01
N ALA A 283 -2.53 -17.25 10.22
CA ALA A 283 -1.93 -18.53 10.59
C ALA A 283 -0.77 -18.98 9.68
N SER A 284 -0.75 -18.52 8.43
CA SER A 284 0.26 -18.94 7.45
C SER A 284 1.56 -18.11 7.43
N ARG A 285 1.64 -16.97 8.14
CA ARG A 285 2.86 -16.14 8.17
C ARG A 285 3.65 -16.21 9.49
N TRP A 286 3.06 -16.80 10.52
CA TRP A 286 3.64 -16.85 11.86
C TRP A 286 4.05 -18.25 12.32
N SER A 287 3.58 -19.32 11.66
CA SER A 287 4.12 -20.66 11.87
C SER A 287 5.45 -20.76 11.15
N GLY A 288 6.54 -20.76 11.92
CA GLY A 288 7.89 -20.78 11.46
C GLY A 288 8.23 -22.04 10.66
N ASN A 289 7.99 -21.98 9.37
CA ASN A 289 8.67 -22.76 8.39
C ASN A 289 9.11 -21.79 7.29
N GLY A 290 10.38 -21.39 7.36
CA GLY A 290 11.04 -20.42 6.49
C GLY A 290 11.09 -20.91 5.05
N GLY A 291 10.02 -20.67 4.32
CA GLY A 291 9.99 -20.77 2.88
C GLY A 291 9.61 -19.39 2.30
N ILE A 292 10.61 -18.69 1.84
CA ILE A 292 10.42 -17.48 1.03
C ILE A 292 9.68 -17.91 -0.23
N ARG A 293 8.38 -17.66 -0.30
CA ARG A 293 7.66 -17.73 -1.59
C ARG A 293 7.99 -16.46 -2.35
N THR A 294 8.90 -16.56 -3.31
CA THR A 294 9.20 -15.51 -4.28
C THR A 294 7.95 -15.20 -5.10
N ALA A 295 7.79 -13.92 -5.48
CA ALA A 295 6.63 -13.39 -6.21
C ALA A 295 6.35 -14.09 -7.57
N SER A 296 7.23 -14.95 -8.05
CA SER A 296 7.10 -15.73 -9.29
C SER A 296 6.05 -16.85 -9.24
N GLN A 297 5.48 -17.17 -8.08
CA GLN A 297 4.48 -18.27 -7.97
C GLN A 297 3.03 -17.81 -8.07
N LEU A 298 2.76 -16.52 -8.29
CA LEU A 298 1.39 -15.98 -8.33
C LEU A 298 0.88 -15.65 -9.74
N ASN A 299 1.63 -15.94 -10.83
CA ASN A 299 1.12 -15.71 -12.17
C ASN A 299 1.61 -16.79 -13.16
N PRO A 300 0.88 -17.89 -13.34
CA PRO A 300 1.25 -18.94 -14.31
C PRO A 300 1.06 -18.51 -15.78
N ALA A 301 0.55 -17.31 -16.08
CA ALA A 301 0.29 -16.84 -17.44
C ALA A 301 1.42 -16.02 -18.08
N ALA A 302 2.57 -15.81 -17.39
CA ALA A 302 3.67 -15.00 -17.90
C ALA A 302 4.92 -15.81 -18.33
N ALA A 303 4.83 -17.16 -18.34
CA ALA A 303 6.00 -18.02 -18.59
C ALA A 303 6.25 -18.39 -20.07
N ASP A 304 5.34 -18.05 -21.01
CA ASP A 304 5.43 -18.54 -22.40
C ASP A 304 5.87 -17.51 -23.46
N ALA A 305 6.40 -16.37 -23.09
CA ALA A 305 6.74 -15.33 -24.07
C ALA A 305 8.24 -14.98 -24.21
N ASN A 306 9.17 -15.85 -23.83
CA ASN A 306 10.59 -15.54 -24.13
C ASN A 306 11.50 -16.78 -24.28
N SER A 307 11.13 -17.69 -25.19
CA SER A 307 12.01 -18.76 -25.63
C SER A 307 12.19 -18.73 -27.14
N ASN A 308 12.77 -17.65 -27.67
CA ASN A 308 13.38 -17.63 -29.01
C ASN A 308 14.26 -16.39 -29.19
N ALA A 309 15.51 -16.45 -28.75
CA ALA A 309 16.61 -15.70 -29.36
C ALA A 309 17.97 -16.24 -28.89
N ALA A 310 18.69 -16.81 -29.85
CA ALA A 310 20.15 -16.84 -29.99
C ALA A 310 20.94 -17.80 -29.12
N ALA A 311 21.05 -19.01 -29.61
CA ALA A 311 22.25 -19.79 -29.48
C ALA A 311 23.34 -19.16 -30.39
N VAL A 312 24.40 -18.60 -29.82
CA VAL A 312 25.67 -18.37 -30.47
C VAL A 312 26.74 -19.01 -29.62
N SER A 313 27.25 -20.11 -30.20
CA SER A 313 28.43 -20.84 -29.76
C SER A 313 29.68 -19.99 -29.83
N LEU A 314 30.52 -19.99 -28.80
CA LEU A 314 31.93 -19.73 -28.91
C LEU A 314 32.69 -20.74 -28.02
N SER A 315 33.42 -21.59 -28.72
CA SER A 315 34.37 -22.58 -28.21
C SER A 315 35.61 -21.94 -27.59
N PRO A 316 36.31 -22.65 -26.69
CA PRO A 316 37.48 -22.12 -26.00
C PRO A 316 38.75 -22.30 -26.85
N ASN A 317 39.64 -21.34 -26.81
CA ASN A 317 40.99 -21.52 -27.31
C ASN A 317 42.00 -21.42 -26.18
N SER A 318 42.62 -22.54 -25.94
CA SER A 318 43.80 -22.74 -25.09
C SER A 318 45.06 -22.31 -25.83
N THR A 319 45.89 -21.48 -25.19
CA THR A 319 47.36 -21.57 -25.43
C THR A 319 48.13 -21.07 -24.22
N SER A 320 49.03 -21.96 -23.86
CA SER A 320 50.05 -21.94 -22.82
C SER A 320 51.30 -21.16 -23.21
N ARG A 321 52.16 -20.91 -22.24
CA ARG A 321 53.58 -20.50 -22.20
C ARG A 321 53.79 -19.07 -21.77
N GLY A 322 54.69 -18.74 -20.88
CA GLY A 322 55.81 -19.44 -20.20
C GLY A 322 56.66 -18.34 -19.56
N THR A 323 57.24 -18.64 -18.47
CA THR A 323 58.20 -17.87 -17.70
C THR A 323 59.53 -17.60 -18.47
N PRO A 324 60.42 -16.73 -18.06
CA PRO A 324 61.13 -16.74 -16.78
C PRO A 324 60.83 -15.63 -15.82
#